data_f77b789c9ef661fad6b0119456adf038
#
_entry.id   f77b789c9ef661fad6b0119456adf038
#
_cell.length_a   1.000
_cell.length_b   1.000
_cell.length_c   1.000
_cell.angle_alpha   90.00
_cell.angle_beta   90.00
_cell.angle_gamma   90.00
#
_symmetry.space_group_name_H-M   'P 1'
#
loop_
_entity.id
_entity.type
_entity.pdbx_description
1 polymer ?
#
loop_
_entity_poly.entity_id
_entity_poly.type
_entity_poly.pdbx_seq_one_letter_code
_entity_poly.pdbx_strand_id
1 'polypeptide(L)'
;MKVSIILAAGEGTRMKSKTPKVLHEILGAPMLKYVIDSSKRSDVEKICVIIGHKADEIKNYFQDEDVLFRVQPMGEDEPYGTGFAVKQAVGDFDDNDTVVVLNGDTPLIREQTLDGFLQFHEQGHFSCTILTADLKDPTGYGRIVRDDDAKIVKIVEQKDASEKEKLIREINSGIFAFNGGDLKRALESLKTDNAQGELYLTDVVKILASEKKKIGGFKLRDKREILGVNNREHLSNCTEIMKDRVNKRFMENGVTLIDPNNT
;
A
#
# COMPACT_ATOMS: atom_id res chain seq x y z
N MET A 1 -13.11 -15.12 1.96
CA MET A 1 -12.25 -14.54 3.03
C MET A 1 -11.61 -13.24 2.52
N LYS A 2 -11.29 -12.30 3.41
CA LYS A 2 -10.53 -11.08 3.08
C LYS A 2 -9.13 -11.20 3.66
N VAL A 3 -8.12 -11.08 2.81
CA VAL A 3 -6.70 -11.23 3.17
C VAL A 3 -5.96 -9.93 2.92
N SER A 4 -5.26 -9.42 3.94
CA SER A 4 -4.36 -8.28 3.81
C SER A 4 -2.93 -8.75 3.58
N ILE A 5 -2.28 -8.24 2.54
CA ILE A 5 -0.86 -8.41 2.27
C ILE A 5 -0.18 -7.06 2.51
N ILE A 6 0.68 -6.96 3.51
CA ILE A 6 1.38 -5.72 3.86
C ILE A 6 2.83 -5.81 3.40
N LEU A 7 3.22 -4.93 2.48
CA LEU A 7 4.57 -4.90 1.92
C LEU A 7 5.53 -4.15 2.85
N ALA A 8 6.48 -4.87 3.43
CA ALA A 8 7.46 -4.35 4.39
C ALA A 8 8.91 -4.83 4.11
N ALA A 9 9.19 -5.31 2.89
CA ALA A 9 10.47 -5.92 2.52
C ALA A 9 11.58 -4.92 2.13
N GLY A 10 11.23 -3.66 1.84
CA GLY A 10 12.14 -2.66 1.29
C GLY A 10 13.27 -2.23 2.24
N GLU A 11 14.46 -1.98 1.68
CA GLU A 11 15.66 -1.59 2.44
C GLU A 11 15.56 -0.23 3.14
N GLY A 12 14.79 0.72 2.58
CA GLY A 12 14.60 2.04 3.17
C GLY A 12 15.87 2.91 3.24
N THR A 13 16.77 2.79 2.28
CA THR A 13 18.10 3.47 2.25
C THR A 13 18.03 4.98 2.46
N ARG A 14 16.96 5.64 2.00
CA ARG A 14 16.69 7.08 2.17
C ARG A 14 16.45 7.50 3.62
N MET A 15 16.18 6.56 4.53
CA MET A 15 16.03 6.83 5.96
C MET A 15 17.38 7.09 6.64
N LYS A 16 18.51 6.68 6.02
CA LYS A 16 19.87 6.78 6.55
C LYS A 16 19.96 6.27 8.00
N SER A 17 19.43 5.09 8.25
CA SER A 17 19.29 4.50 9.57
C SER A 17 19.67 3.01 9.57
N LYS A 18 20.15 2.53 10.72
CA LYS A 18 20.33 1.09 10.95
C LYS A 18 19.02 0.38 11.27
N THR A 19 18.00 1.11 11.75
CA THR A 19 16.66 0.58 12.02
C THR A 19 15.91 0.32 10.71
N PRO A 20 15.25 -0.82 10.54
CA PRO A 20 14.37 -1.08 9.40
C PRO A 20 13.38 0.07 9.19
N LYS A 21 13.13 0.45 7.93
CA LYS A 21 12.26 1.58 7.59
C LYS A 21 10.93 1.53 8.33
N VAL A 22 10.26 0.39 8.32
CA VAL A 22 8.91 0.19 8.86
C VAL A 22 8.86 0.13 10.39
N LEU A 23 10.03 0.02 11.07
CA LEU A 23 10.16 0.08 12.53
C LEU A 23 10.41 1.50 13.06
N HIS A 24 10.54 2.51 12.19
CA HIS A 24 10.58 3.89 12.68
C HIS A 24 9.24 4.28 13.29
N GLU A 25 9.32 4.94 14.45
CA GLU A 25 8.15 5.22 15.28
C GLU A 25 7.46 6.54 14.91
N ILE A 26 6.14 6.52 15.04
CA ILE A 26 5.24 7.65 15.06
C ILE A 26 4.51 7.58 16.41
N LEU A 27 4.63 8.61 17.24
CA LEU A 27 4.02 8.67 18.60
C LEU A 27 4.30 7.42 19.44
N GLY A 28 5.52 6.87 19.39
CA GLY A 28 5.96 5.73 20.19
C GLY A 28 5.55 4.35 19.70
N ALA A 29 4.99 4.24 18.47
CA ALA A 29 4.70 2.96 17.85
C ALA A 29 5.28 2.91 16.42
N PRO A 30 5.81 1.74 15.96
CA PRO A 30 6.32 1.58 14.60
C PRO A 30 5.27 1.87 13.53
N MET A 31 5.70 2.40 12.39
CA MET A 31 4.81 2.66 11.26
C MET A 31 4.02 1.43 10.84
N LEU A 32 4.67 0.26 10.78
CA LEU A 32 4.03 -1.00 10.41
C LEU A 32 2.89 -1.38 11.37
N LYS A 33 3.02 -1.05 12.67
CA LYS A 33 1.98 -1.31 13.67
C LYS A 33 0.67 -0.62 13.32
N TYR A 34 0.71 0.63 12.85
CA TYR A 34 -0.49 1.37 12.43
C TYR A 34 -1.19 0.71 11.25
N VAL A 35 -0.43 0.18 10.28
CA VAL A 35 -1.00 -0.51 9.12
C VAL A 35 -1.61 -1.86 9.52
N ILE A 36 -0.92 -2.62 10.38
CA ILE A 36 -1.44 -3.87 10.95
C ILE A 36 -2.73 -3.60 11.74
N ASP A 37 -2.74 -2.58 12.60
CA ASP A 37 -3.90 -2.23 13.41
C ASP A 37 -5.09 -1.76 12.57
N SER A 38 -4.85 -0.98 11.52
CA SER A 38 -5.90 -0.59 10.59
C SER A 38 -6.50 -1.80 9.85
N SER A 39 -5.66 -2.78 9.47
CA SER A 39 -6.13 -4.04 8.88
C SER A 39 -6.93 -4.88 9.89
N LYS A 40 -6.46 -5.00 11.13
CA LYS A 40 -7.16 -5.77 12.20
C LYS A 40 -8.51 -5.19 12.59
N ARG A 41 -8.67 -3.86 12.48
CA ARG A 41 -9.94 -3.17 12.78
C ARG A 41 -10.89 -3.10 11.60
N SER A 42 -10.40 -3.35 10.39
CA SER A 42 -11.21 -3.48 9.19
C SER A 42 -11.74 -4.90 9.04
N ASP A 43 -12.61 -5.12 8.08
CA ASP A 43 -13.23 -6.42 7.78
C ASP A 43 -12.24 -7.39 7.07
N VAL A 44 -11.01 -7.52 7.63
CA VAL A 44 -9.94 -8.42 7.16
C VAL A 44 -9.79 -9.59 8.12
N GLU A 45 -9.80 -10.80 7.59
CA GLU A 45 -9.77 -12.05 8.38
C GLU A 45 -8.36 -12.61 8.56
N LYS A 46 -7.43 -12.28 7.65
CA LYS A 46 -6.05 -12.79 7.66
C LYS A 46 -5.07 -11.70 7.24
N ILE A 47 -3.97 -11.56 7.96
CA ILE A 47 -2.93 -10.58 7.67
C ILE A 47 -1.60 -11.30 7.39
N CYS A 48 -1.01 -11.02 6.23
CA CYS A 48 0.29 -11.51 5.81
C CYS A 48 1.24 -10.32 5.61
N VAL A 49 2.34 -10.28 6.34
CA VAL A 49 3.38 -9.24 6.23
C VAL A 49 4.55 -9.77 5.43
N ILE A 50 4.87 -9.12 4.33
CA ILE A 50 6.02 -9.49 3.50
C ILE A 50 7.23 -8.72 3.99
N ILE A 51 8.21 -9.43 4.53
CA ILE A 51 9.47 -8.90 5.08
C ILE A 51 10.64 -9.32 4.20
N GLY A 52 11.74 -8.60 4.24
CA GLY A 52 12.95 -8.88 3.44
C GLY A 52 14.18 -8.35 4.14
N HIS A 53 14.57 -7.11 3.86
CA HIS A 53 15.70 -6.48 4.56
C HIS A 53 15.49 -6.49 6.08
N LYS A 54 16.44 -7.09 6.81
CA LYS A 54 16.39 -7.25 8.29
C LYS A 54 15.10 -7.93 8.79
N ALA A 55 14.67 -8.95 8.09
CA ALA A 55 13.46 -9.69 8.37
C ALA A 55 13.34 -10.13 9.84
N ASP A 56 14.45 -10.61 10.44
CA ASP A 56 14.44 -11.09 11.82
C ASP A 56 14.16 -9.97 12.83
N GLU A 57 14.68 -8.74 12.61
CA GLU A 57 14.39 -7.61 13.49
C GLU A 57 12.90 -7.27 13.47
N ILE A 58 12.28 -7.27 12.28
CA ILE A 58 10.84 -6.99 12.12
C ILE A 58 10.02 -8.11 12.76
N LYS A 59 10.34 -9.37 12.46
CA LYS A 59 9.64 -10.52 12.99
C LYS A 59 9.70 -10.59 14.52
N ASN A 60 10.87 -10.33 15.10
CA ASN A 60 11.04 -10.32 16.57
C ASN A 60 10.24 -9.20 17.23
N TYR A 61 10.16 -8.02 16.60
CA TYR A 61 9.37 -6.91 17.15
C TYR A 61 7.86 -7.26 17.22
N PHE A 62 7.35 -7.96 16.21
CA PHE A 62 5.93 -8.30 16.08
C PHE A 62 5.62 -9.76 16.42
N GLN A 63 6.46 -10.44 17.20
CA GLN A 63 6.29 -11.87 17.54
C GLN A 63 4.97 -12.19 18.25
N ASP A 64 4.41 -11.21 19.00
CA ASP A 64 3.17 -11.36 19.75
C ASP A 64 1.93 -10.91 18.95
N GLU A 65 2.13 -10.48 17.70
CA GLU A 65 1.03 -10.07 16.82
C GLU A 65 0.47 -11.28 16.06
N ASP A 66 -0.85 -11.37 15.99
CA ASP A 66 -1.52 -12.37 15.16
C ASP A 66 -1.46 -11.97 13.68
N VAL A 67 -0.29 -12.24 13.07
CA VAL A 67 0.00 -12.01 11.66
C VAL A 67 0.93 -13.10 11.12
N LEU A 68 0.81 -13.40 9.82
CA LEU A 68 1.73 -14.30 9.14
C LEU A 68 2.89 -13.50 8.55
N PHE A 69 4.11 -14.03 8.65
CA PHE A 69 5.27 -13.46 7.98
C PHE A 69 5.66 -14.32 6.78
N ARG A 70 5.92 -13.67 5.64
CA ARG A 70 6.55 -14.28 4.46
C ARG A 70 7.80 -13.50 4.12
N VAL A 71 8.87 -14.22 3.83
CA VAL A 71 10.16 -13.61 3.52
C VAL A 71 10.30 -13.49 2.02
N GLN A 72 10.49 -12.27 1.54
CA GLN A 72 10.94 -12.02 0.18
C GLN A 72 12.44 -12.31 0.13
N PRO A 73 12.91 -13.27 -0.71
CA PRO A 73 14.32 -13.48 -0.93
C PRO A 73 15.01 -12.19 -1.39
N MET A 74 16.22 -11.98 -0.90
CA MET A 74 17.03 -10.80 -1.18
C MET A 74 18.40 -11.26 -1.66
N GLY A 75 18.82 -10.90 -2.86
CA GLY A 75 20.10 -11.27 -3.45
C GLY A 75 20.27 -10.67 -4.82
N GLU A 76 21.49 -10.66 -5.36
CA GLU A 76 21.79 -10.09 -6.69
C GLU A 76 21.09 -10.86 -7.82
N ASP A 77 20.88 -12.17 -7.65
CA ASP A 77 20.24 -13.04 -8.64
C ASP A 77 18.73 -13.21 -8.40
N GLU A 78 18.18 -12.62 -7.34
CA GLU A 78 16.76 -12.74 -7.02
C GLU A 78 15.94 -11.64 -7.72
N PRO A 79 14.73 -11.98 -8.20
CA PRO A 79 13.81 -10.95 -8.70
C PRO A 79 13.52 -9.91 -7.62
N TYR A 80 13.24 -8.69 -8.02
CA TYR A 80 12.89 -7.60 -7.11
C TYR A 80 11.60 -6.90 -7.57
N GLY A 81 10.98 -6.15 -6.64
CA GLY A 81 9.81 -5.33 -6.92
C GLY A 81 8.55 -5.76 -6.15
N THR A 82 7.54 -4.91 -6.20
CA THR A 82 6.29 -5.09 -5.44
C THR A 82 5.49 -6.32 -5.88
N GLY A 83 5.53 -6.67 -7.16
CA GLY A 83 4.91 -7.91 -7.66
C GLY A 83 5.61 -9.16 -7.13
N PHE A 84 6.94 -9.13 -7.04
CA PHE A 84 7.69 -10.25 -6.45
C PHE A 84 7.40 -10.42 -4.95
N ALA A 85 7.25 -9.30 -4.23
CA ALA A 85 6.85 -9.32 -2.83
C ALA A 85 5.47 -10.01 -2.65
N VAL A 86 4.47 -9.63 -3.44
CA VAL A 86 3.12 -10.23 -3.37
C VAL A 86 3.13 -11.71 -3.74
N LYS A 87 4.00 -12.16 -4.66
CA LYS A 87 4.16 -13.59 -5.00
C LYS A 87 4.50 -14.46 -3.78
N GLN A 88 5.17 -13.92 -2.76
CA GLN A 88 5.52 -14.69 -1.56
C GLN A 88 4.28 -15.10 -0.74
N ALA A 89 3.14 -14.44 -0.94
CA ALA A 89 1.90 -14.71 -0.23
C ALA A 89 0.86 -15.50 -1.06
N VAL A 90 1.19 -15.96 -2.28
CA VAL A 90 0.22 -16.65 -3.17
C VAL A 90 -0.41 -17.89 -2.53
N GLY A 91 0.30 -18.58 -1.63
CA GLY A 91 -0.21 -19.74 -0.88
C GLY A 91 -1.11 -19.37 0.33
N ASP A 92 -1.28 -18.08 0.64
CA ASP A 92 -2.00 -17.63 1.82
C ASP A 92 -3.45 -17.21 1.55
N PHE A 93 -3.90 -17.21 0.30
CA PHE A 93 -5.26 -16.89 -0.11
C PHE A 93 -5.74 -17.81 -1.23
N ASP A 94 -7.05 -17.94 -1.36
CA ASP A 94 -7.72 -18.76 -2.38
C ASP A 94 -8.26 -17.88 -3.54
N ASP A 95 -8.69 -18.54 -4.63
CA ASP A 95 -9.13 -17.86 -5.84
C ASP A 95 -10.38 -16.98 -5.63
N ASN A 96 -11.22 -17.35 -4.67
CA ASN A 96 -12.45 -16.61 -4.33
C ASN A 96 -12.24 -15.55 -3.24
N ASP A 97 -11.03 -15.41 -2.72
CA ASP A 97 -10.73 -14.43 -1.69
C ASP A 97 -10.60 -13.02 -2.27
N THR A 98 -10.91 -12.03 -1.45
CA THR A 98 -10.56 -10.63 -1.70
C THR A 98 -9.19 -10.37 -1.06
N VAL A 99 -8.22 -9.97 -1.87
CA VAL A 99 -6.85 -9.69 -1.42
C VAL A 99 -6.61 -8.19 -1.44
N VAL A 100 -6.38 -7.58 -0.27
CA VAL A 100 -5.94 -6.18 -0.19
C VAL A 100 -4.44 -6.10 0.00
N VAL A 101 -3.77 -5.32 -0.85
CA VAL A 101 -2.32 -5.07 -0.76
C VAL A 101 -2.11 -3.66 -0.21
N LEU A 102 -1.34 -3.57 0.88
CA LEU A 102 -1.02 -2.34 1.59
C LEU A 102 0.50 -2.13 1.66
N ASN A 103 0.91 -0.88 1.81
CA ASN A 103 2.33 -0.55 2.04
C ASN A 103 2.57 -0.37 3.55
N GLY A 104 3.55 -1.06 4.11
CA GLY A 104 3.91 -0.97 5.53
C GLY A 104 4.46 0.39 5.97
N ASP A 105 4.72 1.28 5.01
CA ASP A 105 5.19 2.65 5.23
C ASP A 105 4.12 3.73 5.02
N THR A 106 2.83 3.36 4.93
CA THR A 106 1.70 4.29 4.87
C THR A 106 0.87 4.27 6.16
N PRO A 107 1.42 4.78 7.28
CA PRO A 107 0.87 4.60 8.63
C PRO A 107 -0.44 5.36 8.86
N LEU A 108 -0.82 6.26 7.95
CA LEU A 108 -1.99 7.13 8.13
C LEU A 108 -3.28 6.56 7.54
N ILE A 109 -3.24 5.38 6.89
CA ILE A 109 -4.44 4.70 6.37
C ILE A 109 -5.41 4.36 7.50
N ARG A 110 -6.71 4.62 7.29
CA ARG A 110 -7.74 4.39 8.31
C ARG A 110 -8.55 3.13 8.01
N GLU A 111 -9.01 2.47 9.07
CA GLU A 111 -9.92 1.32 8.99
C GLU A 111 -11.17 1.63 8.15
N GLN A 112 -11.83 2.77 8.40
CA GLN A 112 -13.06 3.16 7.67
C GLN A 112 -12.81 3.34 6.17
N THR A 113 -11.60 3.78 5.80
CA THR A 113 -11.20 3.89 4.40
C THR A 113 -11.00 2.52 3.78
N LEU A 114 -10.38 1.58 4.52
CA LEU A 114 -10.20 0.20 4.08
C LEU A 114 -11.55 -0.51 3.92
N ASP A 115 -12.47 -0.36 4.88
CA ASP A 115 -13.81 -0.95 4.82
C ASP A 115 -14.58 -0.44 3.59
N GLY A 116 -14.61 0.88 3.39
CA GLY A 116 -15.26 1.48 2.22
C GLY A 116 -14.61 1.06 0.90
N PHE A 117 -13.30 0.89 0.88
CA PHE A 117 -12.54 0.44 -0.27
C PHE A 117 -12.83 -1.03 -0.62
N LEU A 118 -12.82 -1.92 0.37
CA LEU A 118 -13.16 -3.33 0.20
C LEU A 118 -14.61 -3.52 -0.21
N GLN A 119 -15.54 -2.80 0.44
CA GLN A 119 -16.95 -2.82 0.07
C GLN A 119 -17.18 -2.35 -1.37
N PHE A 120 -16.51 -1.28 -1.80
CA PHE A 120 -16.58 -0.81 -3.20
C PHE A 120 -16.07 -1.86 -4.18
N HIS A 121 -14.95 -2.53 -3.85
CA HIS A 121 -14.39 -3.60 -4.66
C HIS A 121 -15.39 -4.75 -4.86
N GLU A 122 -15.94 -5.24 -3.77
CA GLU A 122 -16.88 -6.38 -3.78
C GLU A 122 -18.20 -6.05 -4.47
N GLN A 123 -18.84 -4.94 -4.12
CA GLN A 123 -20.10 -4.50 -4.74
C GLN A 123 -19.96 -4.22 -6.23
N GLY A 124 -18.79 -3.72 -6.63
CA GLY A 124 -18.47 -3.48 -8.03
C GLY A 124 -18.13 -4.75 -8.82
N HIS A 125 -17.92 -5.90 -8.16
CA HIS A 125 -17.41 -7.13 -8.77
C HIS A 125 -16.17 -6.85 -9.62
N PHE A 126 -15.22 -6.11 -9.05
CA PHE A 126 -13.99 -5.76 -9.73
C PHE A 126 -12.97 -6.91 -9.63
N SER A 127 -12.19 -7.13 -10.68
CA SER A 127 -11.01 -8.00 -10.64
C SER A 127 -9.83 -7.32 -9.94
N CYS A 128 -9.76 -5.99 -10.09
CA CYS A 128 -8.82 -5.12 -9.39
C CYS A 128 -9.48 -3.79 -9.07
N THR A 129 -9.25 -3.27 -7.88
CA THR A 129 -9.56 -1.89 -7.50
C THR A 129 -8.29 -1.20 -7.02
N ILE A 130 -8.08 0.03 -7.46
CA ILE A 130 -6.93 0.85 -7.09
C ILE A 130 -7.44 1.95 -6.18
N LEU A 131 -6.79 2.16 -5.03
CA LEU A 131 -7.00 3.35 -4.22
C LEU A 131 -6.27 4.52 -4.89
N THR A 132 -7.00 5.50 -5.40
CA THR A 132 -6.46 6.64 -6.17
C THR A 132 -6.63 7.96 -5.43
N ALA A 133 -5.86 8.96 -5.82
CA ALA A 133 -6.04 10.34 -5.36
C ALA A 133 -5.61 11.32 -6.44
N ASP A 134 -6.20 12.53 -6.43
CA ASP A 134 -5.75 13.64 -7.30
C ASP A 134 -4.76 14.50 -6.53
N LEU A 135 -3.51 14.57 -6.98
CA LEU A 135 -2.49 15.44 -6.40
C LEU A 135 -2.23 16.67 -7.29
N LYS A 136 -1.94 17.83 -6.66
CA LYS A 136 -1.47 19.01 -7.39
C LYS A 136 -0.11 18.77 -8.02
N ASP A 137 0.78 18.15 -7.26
CA ASP A 137 2.09 17.66 -7.69
C ASP A 137 2.12 16.14 -7.53
N PRO A 138 1.99 15.38 -8.63
CA PRO A 138 1.99 13.93 -8.63
C PRO A 138 3.40 13.32 -8.77
N THR A 139 4.46 14.11 -8.70
CA THR A 139 5.85 13.66 -8.87
C THR A 139 6.19 12.53 -7.92
N GLY A 140 6.80 11.48 -8.45
CA GLY A 140 7.21 10.29 -7.69
C GLY A 140 6.15 9.19 -7.56
N TYR A 141 4.90 9.43 -7.98
CA TYR A 141 3.84 8.42 -7.96
C TYR A 141 3.61 7.81 -9.36
N GLY A 142 3.06 6.61 -9.41
CA GLY A 142 2.47 6.04 -10.62
C GLY A 142 1.21 6.83 -11.05
N ARG A 143 0.97 6.93 -12.34
CA ARG A 143 -0.21 7.64 -12.91
C ARG A 143 -1.27 6.67 -13.35
N ILE A 144 -2.53 6.99 -13.07
CA ILE A 144 -3.69 6.23 -13.54
C ILE A 144 -4.00 6.65 -14.97
N VAL A 145 -3.80 5.76 -15.91
CA VAL A 145 -4.12 6.01 -17.32
C VAL A 145 -5.49 5.43 -17.63
N ARG A 146 -6.35 6.28 -18.23
CA ARG A 146 -7.71 5.92 -18.64
C ARG A 146 -7.84 6.00 -20.16
N ASP A 147 -8.73 5.18 -20.72
CA ASP A 147 -9.13 5.28 -22.11
C ASP A 147 -10.21 6.37 -22.33
N ASP A 148 -10.70 6.48 -23.57
CA ASP A 148 -11.71 7.46 -23.96
C ASP A 148 -13.07 7.22 -23.27
N ASP A 149 -13.34 6.00 -22.80
CA ASP A 149 -14.52 5.63 -21.99
C ASP A 149 -14.30 5.85 -20.48
N ALA A 150 -13.21 6.51 -20.08
CA ALA A 150 -12.78 6.73 -18.71
C ALA A 150 -12.47 5.45 -17.90
N LYS A 151 -12.29 4.30 -18.56
CA LYS A 151 -11.89 3.04 -17.93
C LYS A 151 -10.39 3.06 -17.64
N ILE A 152 -9.98 2.52 -16.51
CA ILE A 152 -8.55 2.36 -16.18
C ILE A 152 -7.97 1.26 -17.06
N VAL A 153 -6.90 1.58 -17.81
CA VAL A 153 -6.23 0.65 -18.73
C VAL A 153 -4.83 0.26 -18.27
N LYS A 154 -4.16 1.11 -17.51
CA LYS A 154 -2.83 0.83 -16.93
C LYS A 154 -2.48 1.83 -15.84
N ILE A 155 -1.46 1.47 -15.06
CA ILE A 155 -0.69 2.41 -14.26
C ILE A 155 0.67 2.57 -14.95
N VAL A 156 1.17 3.78 -15.05
CA VAL A 156 2.53 4.05 -15.53
C VAL A 156 3.35 4.65 -14.39
N GLU A 157 4.48 4.02 -14.08
CA GLU A 157 5.37 4.51 -13.02
C GLU A 157 6.08 5.80 -13.43
N GLN A 158 6.47 6.64 -12.46
CA GLN A 158 7.10 7.95 -12.71
C GLN A 158 8.29 7.87 -13.68
N LYS A 159 9.11 6.80 -13.59
CA LYS A 159 10.32 6.63 -14.41
C LYS A 159 10.02 6.19 -15.84
N ASP A 160 8.89 5.52 -16.05
CA ASP A 160 8.45 4.99 -17.34
C ASP A 160 7.44 5.92 -18.03
N ALA A 161 6.99 6.98 -17.35
CA ALA A 161 5.97 7.89 -17.83
C ALA A 161 6.50 8.84 -18.93
N SER A 162 5.78 8.93 -20.04
CA SER A 162 5.97 9.96 -21.05
C SER A 162 5.62 11.35 -20.51
N GLU A 163 6.06 12.42 -21.19
CA GLU A 163 5.76 13.81 -20.76
C GLU A 163 4.25 14.08 -20.70
N LYS A 164 3.45 13.46 -21.56
CA LYS A 164 1.99 13.56 -21.50
C LYS A 164 1.42 12.84 -20.25
N GLU A 165 1.91 11.65 -19.96
CA GLU A 165 1.45 10.88 -18.80
C GLU A 165 1.87 11.53 -17.49
N LYS A 166 3.00 12.22 -17.41
CA LYS A 166 3.43 12.98 -16.23
C LYS A 166 2.46 14.10 -15.86
N LEU A 167 1.66 14.61 -16.79
CA LEU A 167 0.64 15.65 -16.54
C LEU A 167 -0.63 15.10 -15.86
N ILE A 168 -0.81 13.79 -15.85
CA ILE A 168 -1.95 13.15 -15.17
C ILE A 168 -1.80 13.38 -13.67
N ARG A 169 -2.87 13.90 -13.04
CA ARG A 169 -2.91 14.20 -11.59
C ARG A 169 -3.45 13.05 -10.75
N GLU A 170 -4.22 12.14 -11.36
CA GLU A 170 -4.72 10.95 -10.67
C GLU A 170 -3.57 9.95 -10.50
N ILE A 171 -3.25 9.68 -9.22
CA ILE A 171 -2.11 8.84 -8.86
C ILE A 171 -2.57 7.48 -8.30
N ASN A 172 -1.68 6.50 -8.45
CA ASN A 172 -1.71 5.25 -7.73
C ASN A 172 -1.14 5.42 -6.32
N SER A 173 -1.90 5.07 -5.30
CA SER A 173 -1.41 5.10 -3.92
C SER A 173 -0.50 3.92 -3.56
N GLY A 174 -0.44 2.89 -4.40
CA GLY A 174 0.18 1.61 -4.08
C GLY A 174 -0.70 0.68 -3.24
N ILE A 175 -1.96 1.06 -2.99
CA ILE A 175 -2.95 0.24 -2.28
C ILE A 175 -3.94 -0.33 -3.30
N PHE A 176 -4.13 -1.65 -3.26
CA PHE A 176 -4.94 -2.39 -4.21
C PHE A 176 -5.87 -3.37 -3.50
N ALA A 177 -7.02 -3.64 -4.10
CA ALA A 177 -7.84 -4.82 -3.80
C ALA A 177 -7.97 -5.67 -5.07
N PHE A 178 -7.83 -6.98 -4.94
CA PHE A 178 -7.90 -7.92 -6.05
C PHE A 178 -8.82 -9.08 -5.73
N ASN A 179 -9.42 -9.66 -6.77
CA ASN A 179 -9.89 -11.04 -6.72
C ASN A 179 -8.67 -11.98 -6.70
N GLY A 180 -8.65 -12.95 -5.78
CA GLY A 180 -7.50 -13.83 -5.57
C GLY A 180 -7.09 -14.60 -6.81
N GLY A 181 -8.03 -15.21 -7.54
CA GLY A 181 -7.73 -15.98 -8.75
C GLY A 181 -7.21 -15.12 -9.90
N ASP A 182 -7.76 -13.92 -10.06
CA ASP A 182 -7.28 -12.97 -11.07
C ASP A 182 -5.86 -12.48 -10.72
N LEU A 183 -5.59 -12.22 -9.44
CA LEU A 183 -4.26 -11.83 -8.97
C LEU A 183 -3.21 -12.93 -9.22
N LYS A 184 -3.49 -14.17 -8.82
CA LYS A 184 -2.57 -15.31 -9.03
C LYS A 184 -2.14 -15.43 -10.49
N ARG A 185 -3.11 -15.47 -11.41
CA ARG A 185 -2.83 -15.59 -12.86
C ARG A 185 -2.00 -14.40 -13.38
N ALA A 186 -2.37 -13.19 -13.00
CA ALA A 186 -1.66 -12.00 -13.47
C ALA A 186 -0.23 -11.92 -12.93
N LEU A 187 0.01 -12.34 -11.67
CA LEU A 187 1.35 -12.40 -11.08
C LEU A 187 2.28 -13.35 -11.86
N GLU A 188 1.78 -14.48 -12.37
CA GLU A 188 2.58 -15.42 -13.19
C GLU A 188 3.07 -14.77 -14.48
N SER A 189 2.31 -13.82 -15.03
CA SER A 189 2.59 -13.16 -16.31
C SER A 189 3.45 -11.90 -16.18
N LEU A 190 3.86 -11.51 -14.96
CA LEU A 190 4.70 -10.33 -14.74
C LEU A 190 6.08 -10.48 -15.40
N LYS A 191 6.56 -9.38 -15.96
CA LYS A 191 7.88 -9.26 -16.61
C LYS A 191 8.67 -8.11 -16.01
N THR A 192 9.96 -8.08 -16.30
CA THR A 192 10.89 -7.03 -15.87
C THR A 192 11.19 -5.99 -16.97
N ASP A 193 10.33 -5.91 -17.99
CA ASP A 193 10.48 -5.00 -19.14
C ASP A 193 10.11 -3.55 -18.75
N ASN A 194 10.84 -2.96 -17.81
CA ASN A 194 10.63 -1.59 -17.32
C ASN A 194 11.97 -0.93 -16.93
N ALA A 195 11.94 0.38 -16.67
CA ALA A 195 13.14 1.18 -16.39
C ALA A 195 13.95 0.72 -15.16
N GLN A 196 13.36 -0.06 -14.26
CA GLN A 196 14.04 -0.55 -13.05
C GLN A 196 14.41 -2.04 -13.12
N GLY A 197 13.93 -2.79 -14.13
CA GLY A 197 14.15 -4.23 -14.21
C GLY A 197 13.42 -5.01 -13.10
N GLU A 198 12.33 -4.47 -12.55
CA GLU A 198 11.60 -5.03 -11.41
C GLU A 198 10.29 -5.70 -11.84
N LEU A 199 9.78 -6.61 -11.03
CA LEU A 199 8.41 -7.12 -11.18
C LEU A 199 7.44 -6.13 -10.51
N TYR A 200 6.82 -5.24 -11.31
CA TYR A 200 5.87 -4.27 -10.79
C TYR A 200 4.49 -4.87 -10.55
N LEU A 201 3.94 -4.68 -9.35
CA LEU A 201 2.54 -5.04 -9.06
C LEU A 201 1.58 -4.20 -9.93
N THR A 202 1.96 -2.99 -10.31
CA THR A 202 1.16 -2.10 -11.16
C THR A 202 0.95 -2.66 -12.58
N ASP A 203 1.82 -3.55 -13.06
CA ASP A 203 1.63 -4.23 -14.34
C ASP A 203 0.47 -5.23 -14.34
N VAL A 204 0.07 -5.74 -13.16
CA VAL A 204 -1.14 -6.57 -13.01
C VAL A 204 -2.38 -5.84 -13.56
N VAL A 205 -2.47 -4.53 -13.34
CA VAL A 205 -3.59 -3.71 -13.85
C VAL A 205 -3.66 -3.76 -15.38
N LYS A 206 -2.52 -3.60 -16.05
CA LYS A 206 -2.44 -3.66 -17.51
C LYS A 206 -2.79 -5.06 -18.04
N ILE A 207 -2.32 -6.12 -17.37
CA ILE A 207 -2.62 -7.51 -17.73
C ILE A 207 -4.14 -7.73 -17.66
N LEU A 208 -4.75 -7.41 -16.52
CA LEU A 208 -6.19 -7.58 -16.30
C LEU A 208 -7.03 -6.73 -17.28
N ALA A 209 -6.61 -5.48 -17.56
CA ALA A 209 -7.26 -4.64 -18.57
C ALA A 209 -7.23 -5.27 -19.95
N SER A 210 -6.09 -5.87 -20.37
CA SER A 210 -5.96 -6.55 -21.65
C SER A 210 -6.86 -7.79 -21.77
N GLU A 211 -7.16 -8.45 -20.64
CA GLU A 211 -8.11 -9.54 -20.52
C GLU A 211 -9.58 -9.07 -20.45
N LYS A 212 -9.82 -7.77 -20.60
CA LYS A 212 -11.15 -7.14 -20.49
C LYS A 212 -11.80 -7.32 -19.11
N LYS A 213 -11.00 -7.51 -18.08
CA LYS A 213 -11.45 -7.57 -16.69
C LYS A 213 -11.88 -6.20 -16.19
N LYS A 214 -12.81 -6.18 -15.24
CA LYS A 214 -13.34 -4.93 -14.67
C LYS A 214 -12.37 -4.35 -13.64
N ILE A 215 -11.90 -3.12 -13.86
CA ILE A 215 -10.97 -2.42 -12.98
C ILE A 215 -11.67 -1.19 -12.39
N GLY A 216 -11.63 -1.07 -11.06
CA GLY A 216 -12.18 0.05 -10.31
C GLY A 216 -11.11 1.05 -9.87
N GLY A 217 -11.52 2.30 -9.75
CA GLY A 217 -10.72 3.33 -9.08
C GLY A 217 -11.53 3.91 -7.92
N PHE A 218 -11.07 3.68 -6.70
CA PHE A 218 -11.68 4.26 -5.51
C PHE A 218 -10.93 5.54 -5.14
N LYS A 219 -11.56 6.69 -5.37
CA LYS A 219 -10.92 7.99 -5.15
C LYS A 219 -10.98 8.39 -3.69
N LEU A 220 -9.81 8.54 -3.08
CA LEU A 220 -9.65 8.89 -1.68
C LEU A 220 -10.07 10.36 -1.42
N ARG A 221 -10.80 10.58 -0.33
CA ARG A 221 -11.21 11.94 0.11
C ARG A 221 -10.08 12.65 0.86
N ASP A 222 -9.47 12.00 1.84
CA ASP A 222 -8.35 12.55 2.63
C ASP A 222 -7.01 12.03 2.11
N LYS A 223 -6.37 12.82 1.25
CA LYS A 223 -5.09 12.47 0.61
C LYS A 223 -3.94 12.22 1.60
N ARG A 224 -4.07 12.65 2.86
CA ARG A 224 -3.06 12.43 3.89
C ARG A 224 -2.94 10.95 4.24
N GLU A 225 -3.98 10.17 4.02
CA GLU A 225 -3.97 8.73 4.35
C GLU A 225 -3.00 7.90 3.52
N ILE A 226 -2.62 8.38 2.34
CA ILE A 226 -1.68 7.69 1.44
C ILE A 226 -0.25 8.25 1.48
N LEU A 227 0.05 9.13 2.44
CA LEU A 227 1.41 9.63 2.59
C LEU A 227 2.35 8.51 3.05
N GLY A 228 3.25 8.14 2.17
CA GLY A 228 4.30 7.16 2.44
C GLY A 228 5.52 7.82 3.09
N VAL A 229 6.07 7.18 4.10
CA VAL A 229 7.28 7.64 4.79
C VAL A 229 8.50 7.06 4.12
N ASN A 230 9.26 7.89 3.41
CA ASN A 230 10.46 7.48 2.68
C ASN A 230 11.76 8.08 3.24
N ASN A 231 11.66 9.14 4.04
CA ASN A 231 12.78 9.85 4.66
C ASN A 231 12.35 10.45 6.00
N ARG A 232 13.26 11.14 6.69
CA ARG A 232 13.00 11.74 8.02
C ARG A 232 12.00 12.89 7.97
N GLU A 233 11.94 13.64 6.89
CA GLU A 233 10.97 14.73 6.69
C GLU A 233 9.56 14.17 6.56
N HIS A 234 9.38 13.12 5.74
CA HIS A 234 8.09 12.43 5.63
C HIS A 234 7.66 11.82 6.97
N LEU A 235 8.60 11.27 7.74
CA LEU A 235 8.31 10.74 9.08
C LEU A 235 7.79 11.83 10.01
N SER A 236 8.46 12.99 10.05
CA SER A 236 8.05 14.14 10.85
C SER A 236 6.65 14.63 10.46
N ASN A 237 6.39 14.78 9.15
CA ASN A 237 5.07 15.21 8.65
C ASN A 237 3.96 14.22 9.03
N CYS A 238 4.20 12.91 8.88
CA CYS A 238 3.23 11.89 9.30
C CYS A 238 3.01 11.90 10.80
N THR A 239 4.04 12.17 11.61
CA THR A 239 3.93 12.29 13.07
C THR A 239 3.01 13.45 13.46
N GLU A 240 3.19 14.63 12.85
CA GLU A 240 2.33 15.78 13.11
C GLU A 240 0.86 15.50 12.74
N ILE A 241 0.63 14.90 11.57
CA ILE A 241 -0.74 14.54 11.16
C ILE A 241 -1.37 13.54 12.13
N MET A 242 -0.60 12.55 12.59
CA MET A 242 -1.11 11.56 13.55
C MET A 242 -1.41 12.21 14.90
N LYS A 243 -0.53 13.10 15.37
CA LYS A 243 -0.72 13.89 16.61
C LYS A 243 -2.01 14.71 16.51
N ASP A 244 -2.21 15.44 15.44
CA ASP A 244 -3.45 16.20 15.21
C ASP A 244 -4.69 15.32 15.27
N ARG A 245 -4.66 14.13 14.67
CA ARG A 245 -5.78 13.17 14.71
C ARG A 245 -6.07 12.70 16.13
N VAL A 246 -5.02 12.36 16.90
CA VAL A 246 -5.15 11.90 18.28
C VAL A 246 -5.71 13.02 19.16
N ASN A 247 -5.14 14.22 19.08
CA ASN A 247 -5.55 15.39 19.85
C ASN A 247 -7.00 15.78 19.55
N LYS A 248 -7.38 15.79 18.26
CA LYS A 248 -8.75 16.07 17.84
C LYS A 248 -9.73 15.08 18.43
N ARG A 249 -9.42 13.78 18.40
CA ARG A 249 -10.27 12.74 19.02
C ARG A 249 -10.46 12.95 20.52
N PHE A 250 -9.40 13.33 21.26
CA PHE A 250 -9.51 13.63 22.67
C PHE A 250 -10.40 14.85 22.93
N MET A 251 -10.24 15.92 22.15
CA MET A 251 -11.08 17.12 22.28
C MET A 251 -12.54 16.84 21.94
N GLU A 252 -12.83 16.05 20.89
CA GLU A 252 -14.17 15.61 20.53
C GLU A 252 -14.84 14.77 21.64
N ASN A 253 -14.04 14.08 22.46
CA ASN A 253 -14.50 13.31 23.63
C ASN A 253 -14.48 14.13 24.94
N GLY A 254 -14.37 15.46 24.86
CA GLY A 254 -14.53 16.36 26.00
C GLY A 254 -13.24 16.67 26.76
N VAL A 255 -12.07 16.24 26.30
CA VAL A 255 -10.78 16.63 26.91
C VAL A 255 -10.39 18.02 26.43
N THR A 256 -10.10 18.92 27.38
CA THR A 256 -9.57 20.25 27.07
C THR A 256 -8.05 20.18 26.85
N LEU A 257 -7.58 20.47 25.65
CA LEU A 257 -6.16 20.69 25.36
C LEU A 257 -5.90 22.19 25.21
N ILE A 258 -5.07 22.76 26.08
CA ILE A 258 -4.77 24.19 26.09
C ILE A 258 -3.87 24.56 24.90
N ASP A 259 -2.91 23.70 24.58
CA ASP A 259 -2.00 23.88 23.45
C ASP A 259 -1.86 22.56 22.67
N PRO A 260 -2.85 22.23 21.80
CA PRO A 260 -2.83 20.96 21.07
C PRO A 260 -1.64 20.85 20.10
N ASN A 261 -1.01 21.95 19.71
CA ASN A 261 0.16 21.91 18.83
C ASN A 261 1.43 21.45 19.54
N ASN A 262 1.48 21.59 20.86
CA ASN A 262 2.62 21.20 21.69
C ASN A 262 2.30 20.07 22.70
N THR A 263 1.15 19.39 22.49
CA THR A 263 0.73 18.27 23.34
C THR A 263 0.96 16.95 22.63
#